data_d9551af59eb48d72bab05b4bd19a3d6d
#
_entry.id   d9551af59eb48d72bab05b4bd19a3d6d
#
_cell.length_a   1.000
_cell.length_b   1.000
_cell.length_c   1.000
_cell.angle_alpha   90.00
_cell.angle_beta   90.00
_cell.angle_gamma   90.00
#
_symmetry.space_group_name_H-M   'P 1'
#
loop_
_entity.id
_entity.type
_entity.pdbx_description
1 polymer ?
#
loop_
_entity_poly.entity_id
_entity_poly.type
_entity_poly.pdbx_seq_one_letter_code
_entity_poly.pdbx_strand_id
1 'polypeptide(L)'
;MHDESQHSEPHDGPSRRDFLSSVALGALAAATATGVTRSALANTLTPLHPLPQEKTTMAFTLPELPYAENALEPTIDALTMNIHRTKHHNAYVTNLNKALDGHPTLQAMSIDEICLNMNTMPDGIKTAVRNNGGGHWNHSMYWKWMAPKGSGGTPSPALSAALAKAFGSVEEFKVKFAAAGVGRFGSGWAWLCKTADGTVAICSTANQDNPLMKGIVDGCGTPILGCDVWEHAYYLHYQNRRPDYLAAWWDVVNWNAVNALYA
;
A
#
# COMPACT_ATOMS: atom_id res chain seq x y z
N MET A 1 -38.39 45.47 -14.05
CA MET A 1 -38.77 45.80 -12.67
C MET A 1 -38.81 44.51 -11.90
N HIS A 2 -37.82 44.20 -11.19
CA HIS A 2 -37.50 43.99 -9.80
C HIS A 2 -36.11 43.38 -9.70
N ASP A 3 -35.28 44.21 -9.14
CA ASP A 3 -33.94 43.98 -8.66
C ASP A 3 -34.06 43.30 -7.25
N GLU A 4 -33.34 42.22 -7.01
CA GLU A 4 -33.02 41.76 -5.65
C GLU A 4 -31.59 41.27 -5.60
N SER A 5 -30.71 42.20 -5.27
CA SER A 5 -29.36 41.97 -4.79
C SER A 5 -29.40 41.29 -3.41
N GLN A 6 -28.89 40.08 -3.29
CA GLN A 6 -28.55 39.51 -1.98
C GLN A 6 -27.02 39.52 -1.76
N HIS A 7 -26.63 40.35 -0.81
CA HIS A 7 -25.29 40.38 -0.21
C HIS A 7 -25.02 39.08 0.55
N SER A 8 -23.95 38.39 0.19
CA SER A 8 -23.34 37.35 1.03
C SER A 8 -22.16 37.96 1.78
N GLU A 9 -22.25 37.98 3.11
CA GLU A 9 -21.17 38.36 4.01
C GLU A 9 -20.04 37.32 3.98
N PRO A 10 -18.76 37.74 4.14
CA PRO A 10 -17.65 36.82 4.23
C PRO A 10 -17.53 36.23 5.64
N HIS A 11 -17.53 34.91 5.76
CA HIS A 11 -17.14 34.19 6.98
C HIS A 11 -15.62 34.29 7.16
N ASP A 12 -15.20 35.11 8.12
CA ASP A 12 -13.85 35.16 8.63
C ASP A 12 -13.60 33.95 9.57
N GLY A 13 -12.90 32.95 9.06
CA GLY A 13 -12.35 31.86 9.84
C GLY A 13 -10.87 32.14 10.21
N PRO A 14 -10.36 31.69 11.36
CA PRO A 14 -9.03 32.06 11.82
C PRO A 14 -7.92 31.58 10.88
N SER A 15 -7.02 32.52 10.57
CA SER A 15 -5.87 32.34 9.69
C SER A 15 -4.87 31.35 10.29
N ARG A 16 -4.22 30.55 9.42
CA ARG A 16 -3.15 29.57 9.76
C ARG A 16 -1.90 30.17 10.42
N ARG A 17 -1.87 31.47 10.68
CA ARG A 17 -0.74 32.16 11.33
C ARG A 17 -0.87 32.27 12.85
N ASP A 18 -2.03 32.02 13.44
CA ASP A 18 -2.26 32.23 14.88
C ASP A 18 -1.93 31.02 15.77
N PHE A 19 -1.47 29.92 15.19
CA PHE A 19 -1.18 28.68 15.93
C PHE A 19 0.27 28.55 16.45
N LEU A 20 1.15 29.53 16.21
CA LEU A 20 2.59 29.41 16.56
C LEU A 20 3.08 30.38 17.64
N SER A 21 2.22 31.00 18.46
CA SER A 21 2.62 31.99 19.44
C SER A 21 2.09 31.69 20.85
N SER A 22 2.42 30.56 21.45
CA SER A 22 2.11 30.32 22.86
C SER A 22 3.04 29.28 23.48
N VAL A 23 4.36 29.52 23.51
CA VAL A 23 5.28 28.92 24.49
C VAL A 23 6.43 29.86 24.70
N ALA A 24 6.37 30.67 25.76
CA ALA A 24 7.47 31.14 26.59
C ALA A 24 6.95 32.17 27.60
N LEU A 25 7.01 31.91 28.86
CA LEU A 25 7.57 32.69 29.98
C LEU A 25 6.98 32.19 31.30
N GLY A 26 7.80 31.66 32.17
CA GLY A 26 7.48 31.23 33.50
C GLY A 26 8.74 31.30 34.37
N ALA A 27 9.06 32.50 34.81
CA ALA A 27 9.33 33.01 36.15
C ALA A 27 10.54 32.44 36.91
N LEU A 28 11.54 33.30 37.00
CA LEU A 28 12.64 33.32 37.96
C LEU A 28 12.10 33.81 39.35
N ALA A 29 12.23 33.03 40.40
CA ALA A 29 12.04 33.48 41.77
C ALA A 29 13.29 33.19 42.57
N ALA A 30 13.92 34.28 43.04
CA ALA A 30 15.03 34.26 43.97
C ALA A 30 14.51 34.03 45.41
N ALA A 31 15.14 33.13 46.15
CA ALA A 31 14.94 33.00 47.61
C ALA A 31 16.28 33.01 48.32
N THR A 32 16.37 33.89 49.29
CA THR A 32 17.49 34.24 50.16
C THR A 32 17.85 33.13 51.16
N ALA A 33 19.14 33.03 51.44
CA ALA A 33 19.75 32.06 52.32
C ALA A 33 19.46 32.38 53.82
N THR A 34 19.16 31.33 54.59
CA THR A 34 19.46 31.24 56.01
C THR A 34 20.03 29.85 56.31
N GLY A 35 21.19 29.85 56.98
CA GLY A 35 21.97 28.64 57.22
C GLY A 35 21.37 27.73 58.29
N VAL A 36 21.48 26.43 58.03
CA VAL A 36 21.39 25.36 59.03
C VAL A 36 22.44 24.29 58.69
N THR A 37 23.13 23.84 59.68
CA THR A 37 24.28 22.96 59.72
C THR A 37 24.03 21.58 59.03
N ARG A 38 25.04 21.18 58.29
CA ARG A 38 25.12 19.88 57.58
C ARG A 38 25.32 18.71 58.52
N SER A 39 24.42 17.78 58.56
CA SER A 39 24.72 16.37 58.82
C SER A 39 24.83 15.62 57.50
N ALA A 40 26.01 15.08 57.24
CA ALA A 40 26.28 14.33 56.02
C ALA A 40 25.64 12.93 56.08
N LEU A 41 24.54 12.73 55.38
CA LEU A 41 24.10 11.42 54.97
C LEU A 41 24.48 11.27 53.50
N ALA A 42 25.50 10.42 53.26
CA ALA A 42 25.89 10.04 51.91
C ALA A 42 24.77 9.19 51.28
N ASN A 43 23.88 9.85 50.52
CA ASN A 43 22.97 9.13 49.59
C ASN A 43 23.78 8.70 48.37
N THR A 44 24.13 7.42 48.34
CA THR A 44 24.61 6.77 47.13
C THR A 44 23.45 6.75 46.12
N LEU A 45 23.38 7.77 45.27
CA LEU A 45 22.53 7.74 44.06
C LEU A 45 23.13 6.69 43.12
N THR A 46 22.51 5.52 43.08
CA THR A 46 22.75 4.52 42.03
C THR A 46 22.36 5.20 40.72
N PRO A 47 23.25 5.25 39.72
CA PRO A 47 22.86 5.80 38.42
C PRO A 47 21.73 4.92 37.84
N LEU A 48 20.57 5.54 37.57
CA LEU A 48 19.51 4.95 36.80
C LEU A 48 20.11 4.54 35.46
N HIS A 49 20.32 3.24 35.27
CA HIS A 49 20.62 2.71 33.94
C HIS A 49 19.46 3.11 33.05
N PRO A 50 19.72 3.77 31.91
CA PRO A 50 18.65 3.95 30.89
C PRO A 50 18.15 2.57 30.53
N LEU A 51 16.84 2.38 30.68
CA LEU A 51 16.18 1.17 30.21
C LEU A 51 16.58 0.98 28.73
N PRO A 52 16.93 -0.25 28.31
CA PRO A 52 17.18 -0.51 26.90
C PRO A 52 15.98 0.02 26.10
N GLN A 53 16.19 0.99 25.24
CA GLN A 53 15.21 1.30 24.20
C GLN A 53 15.13 0.03 23.35
N GLU A 54 14.05 -0.74 23.51
CA GLU A 54 13.72 -1.78 22.56
C GLU A 54 13.67 -1.09 21.19
N LYS A 55 14.64 -1.39 20.35
CA LYS A 55 14.57 -1.05 18.94
C LYS A 55 13.31 -1.73 18.44
N THR A 56 12.26 -0.96 18.19
CA THR A 56 11.08 -1.42 17.48
C THR A 56 11.57 -1.88 16.11
N THR A 57 11.88 -3.16 15.98
CA THR A 57 12.18 -3.76 14.68
C THR A 57 10.89 -3.73 13.90
N MET A 58 10.85 -2.97 12.81
CA MET A 58 9.69 -2.96 11.93
C MET A 58 9.49 -4.37 11.40
N ALA A 59 8.30 -4.95 11.57
CA ALA A 59 7.99 -6.30 11.14
C ALA A 59 8.10 -6.44 9.61
N PHE A 60 7.73 -5.37 8.88
CA PHE A 60 7.77 -5.31 7.42
C PHE A 60 8.73 -4.23 6.94
N THR A 61 9.38 -4.49 5.80
CA THR A 61 10.30 -3.56 5.14
C THR A 61 9.88 -3.33 3.70
N LEU A 62 10.21 -2.15 3.16
CA LEU A 62 9.99 -1.84 1.75
C LEU A 62 10.90 -2.75 0.90
N PRO A 63 10.37 -3.61 0.03
CA PRO A 63 11.20 -4.48 -0.80
C PRO A 63 11.92 -3.67 -1.88
N GLU A 64 13.10 -4.17 -2.28
CA GLU A 64 13.78 -3.65 -3.45
C GLU A 64 13.03 -4.04 -4.74
N LEU A 65 13.15 -3.20 -5.78
CA LEU A 65 12.69 -3.57 -7.12
C LEU A 65 13.59 -4.63 -7.71
N PRO A 66 13.06 -5.64 -8.42
CA PRO A 66 13.88 -6.63 -9.11
C PRO A 66 14.54 -6.09 -10.41
N TYR A 67 14.39 -4.81 -10.71
CA TYR A 67 14.92 -4.09 -11.88
C TYR A 67 15.11 -2.60 -11.54
N ALA A 68 15.84 -1.87 -12.39
CA ALA A 68 16.04 -0.42 -12.24
C ALA A 68 14.71 0.34 -12.44
N GLU A 69 14.54 1.50 -11.78
CA GLU A 69 13.31 2.30 -11.84
C GLU A 69 12.90 2.69 -13.28
N ASN A 70 13.88 2.88 -14.19
CA ASN A 70 13.62 3.20 -15.59
C ASN A 70 13.47 1.97 -16.51
N ALA A 71 13.54 0.77 -15.97
CA ALA A 71 13.58 -0.45 -16.79
C ALA A 71 12.24 -0.79 -17.45
N LEU A 72 11.15 -0.18 -17.01
CA LEU A 72 9.80 -0.39 -17.56
C LEU A 72 9.41 0.67 -18.61
N GLU A 73 10.31 1.59 -18.92
CA GLU A 73 10.08 2.58 -19.98
C GLU A 73 10.00 1.92 -21.37
N PRO A 74 9.20 2.47 -22.27
CA PRO A 74 8.35 3.67 -22.14
C PRO A 74 6.98 3.38 -21.52
N THR A 75 6.69 2.16 -21.07
CA THR A 75 5.37 1.75 -20.58
C THR A 75 5.02 2.40 -19.24
N ILE A 76 5.96 2.40 -18.29
CA ILE A 76 5.85 3.10 -17.01
C ILE A 76 7.13 3.91 -16.83
N ASP A 77 6.99 5.22 -16.63
CA ASP A 77 8.13 6.12 -16.49
C ASP A 77 8.83 5.98 -15.13
N ALA A 78 10.13 6.32 -15.11
CA ALA A 78 10.97 6.19 -13.92
C ALA A 78 10.44 7.02 -12.72
N LEU A 79 9.85 8.20 -12.98
CA LEU A 79 9.30 9.04 -11.92
C LEU A 79 8.07 8.38 -11.26
N THR A 80 7.18 7.79 -12.07
CA THR A 80 6.06 6.98 -11.57
C THR A 80 6.60 5.84 -10.70
N MET A 81 7.58 5.07 -11.17
CA MET A 81 8.16 3.95 -10.42
C MET A 81 8.76 4.40 -9.08
N ASN A 82 9.53 5.49 -9.08
CA ASN A 82 10.13 6.04 -7.87
C ASN A 82 9.06 6.47 -6.84
N ILE A 83 8.10 7.30 -7.26
CA ILE A 83 7.03 7.80 -6.37
C ILE A 83 6.18 6.63 -5.88
N HIS A 84 5.80 5.72 -6.77
CA HIS A 84 4.94 4.59 -6.46
C HIS A 84 5.57 3.67 -5.39
N ARG A 85 6.88 3.37 -5.51
CA ARG A 85 7.60 2.58 -4.51
C ARG A 85 7.90 3.39 -3.25
N THR A 86 8.59 4.55 -3.38
CA THR A 86 9.18 5.24 -2.22
C THR A 86 8.17 6.05 -1.41
N LYS A 87 7.04 6.43 -1.99
CA LYS A 87 5.98 7.19 -1.30
C LYS A 87 4.77 6.31 -1.01
N HIS A 88 4.12 5.74 -2.03
CA HIS A 88 2.88 4.96 -1.82
C HIS A 88 3.15 3.64 -1.11
N HIS A 89 4.00 2.77 -1.66
CA HIS A 89 4.29 1.47 -1.04
C HIS A 89 4.95 1.65 0.33
N ASN A 90 5.91 2.56 0.46
CA ASN A 90 6.57 2.83 1.74
C ASN A 90 5.60 3.34 2.82
N ALA A 91 4.60 4.14 2.43
CA ALA A 91 3.56 4.57 3.36
C ALA A 91 2.71 3.39 3.86
N TYR A 92 2.37 2.43 2.99
CA TYR A 92 1.68 1.21 3.40
C TYR A 92 2.51 0.39 4.40
N VAL A 93 3.80 0.20 4.14
CA VAL A 93 4.71 -0.50 5.06
C VAL A 93 4.77 0.19 6.43
N THR A 94 4.99 1.50 6.43
CA THR A 94 5.09 2.30 7.66
C THR A 94 3.80 2.26 8.47
N ASN A 95 2.66 2.45 7.80
CA ASN A 95 1.36 2.47 8.47
C ASN A 95 0.92 1.07 8.94
N LEU A 96 1.28 0.01 8.21
CA LEU A 96 1.05 -1.37 8.63
C LEU A 96 1.81 -1.67 9.92
N ASN A 97 3.12 -1.38 9.97
CA ASN A 97 3.93 -1.57 11.16
C ASN A 97 3.36 -0.80 12.36
N LYS A 98 2.92 0.45 12.15
CA LYS A 98 2.27 1.24 13.18
C LYS A 98 0.94 0.63 13.64
N ALA A 99 0.14 0.08 12.73
CA ALA A 99 -1.13 -0.57 13.08
C ALA A 99 -0.93 -1.86 13.87
N LEU A 100 0.19 -2.57 13.65
CA LEU A 100 0.53 -3.81 14.34
C LEU A 100 1.30 -3.58 15.66
N ASP A 101 1.63 -2.33 15.99
CA ASP A 101 2.29 -2.02 17.25
C ASP A 101 1.45 -2.49 18.44
N GLY A 102 2.11 -3.15 19.42
CA GLY A 102 1.42 -3.78 20.56
C GLY A 102 0.68 -5.09 20.23
N HIS A 103 0.79 -5.63 19.01
CA HIS A 103 0.18 -6.89 18.59
C HIS A 103 1.23 -7.95 18.20
N PRO A 104 2.02 -8.50 19.15
CA PRO A 104 3.19 -9.34 18.84
C PRO A 104 2.85 -10.60 18.02
N THR A 105 1.68 -11.19 18.21
CA THR A 105 1.24 -12.34 17.41
C THR A 105 1.06 -11.98 15.93
N LEU A 106 0.51 -10.80 15.66
CA LEU A 106 0.30 -10.32 14.28
C LEU A 106 1.62 -9.84 13.65
N GLN A 107 2.52 -9.26 14.46
CA GLN A 107 3.86 -8.86 14.01
C GLN A 107 4.73 -10.06 13.58
N ALA A 108 4.44 -11.27 14.09
CA ALA A 108 5.13 -12.50 13.72
C ALA A 108 4.56 -13.16 12.44
N MET A 109 3.43 -12.69 11.92
CA MET A 109 2.82 -13.22 10.70
C MET A 109 3.51 -12.69 9.45
N SER A 110 3.57 -13.51 8.41
CA SER A 110 3.89 -13.06 7.06
C SER A 110 2.77 -12.16 6.52
N ILE A 111 3.09 -11.37 5.49
CA ILE A 111 2.07 -10.50 4.86
C ILE A 111 0.95 -11.32 4.19
N ASP A 112 1.27 -12.52 3.67
CA ASP A 112 0.26 -13.45 3.15
C ASP A 112 -0.71 -13.88 4.26
N GLU A 113 -0.19 -14.28 5.43
CA GLU A 113 -1.02 -14.66 6.58
C GLU A 113 -1.86 -13.50 7.09
N ILE A 114 -1.34 -12.27 7.12
CA ILE A 114 -2.12 -11.06 7.43
C ILE A 114 -3.30 -10.92 6.48
N CYS A 115 -3.08 -11.03 5.16
CA CYS A 115 -4.16 -10.94 4.16
C CYS A 115 -5.16 -12.09 4.29
N LEU A 116 -4.70 -13.32 4.46
CA LEU A 116 -5.57 -14.52 4.59
C LEU A 116 -6.46 -14.46 5.84
N ASN A 117 -5.95 -13.89 6.93
CA ASN A 117 -6.65 -13.80 8.21
C ASN A 117 -7.37 -12.46 8.43
N MET A 118 -7.60 -11.67 7.36
CA MET A 118 -8.15 -10.32 7.48
C MET A 118 -9.50 -10.28 8.23
N ASN A 119 -10.33 -11.30 8.09
CA ASN A 119 -11.61 -11.37 8.79
C ASN A 119 -11.49 -11.48 10.32
N THR A 120 -10.38 -12.04 10.81
CA THR A 120 -10.15 -12.30 12.24
C THR A 120 -9.32 -11.18 12.90
N MET A 121 -8.95 -10.14 12.15
CA MET A 121 -8.22 -9.00 12.71
C MET A 121 -9.05 -8.29 13.78
N PRO A 122 -8.41 -7.83 14.88
CA PRO A 122 -9.10 -7.05 15.91
C PRO A 122 -9.76 -5.79 15.33
N ASP A 123 -11.00 -5.51 15.71
CA ASP A 123 -11.80 -4.42 15.11
C ASP A 123 -11.11 -3.06 15.18
N GLY A 124 -10.39 -2.77 16.27
CA GLY A 124 -9.68 -1.50 16.46
C GLY A 124 -8.58 -1.21 15.43
N ILE A 125 -8.00 -2.25 14.82
CA ILE A 125 -6.92 -2.11 13.82
C ILE A 125 -7.30 -2.66 12.44
N LYS A 126 -8.42 -3.39 12.33
CA LYS A 126 -8.82 -4.12 11.11
C LYS A 126 -8.78 -3.25 9.85
N THR A 127 -9.36 -2.06 9.90
CA THR A 127 -9.38 -1.15 8.75
C THR A 127 -7.98 -0.70 8.36
N ALA A 128 -7.13 -0.37 9.33
CA ALA A 128 -5.76 0.04 9.08
C ALA A 128 -4.94 -1.11 8.48
N VAL A 129 -5.07 -2.32 9.04
CA VAL A 129 -4.38 -3.53 8.54
C VAL A 129 -4.89 -3.92 7.16
N ARG A 130 -6.21 -3.86 6.90
CA ARG A 130 -6.80 -4.12 5.58
C ARG A 130 -6.23 -3.21 4.50
N ASN A 131 -6.20 -1.89 4.75
CA ASN A 131 -5.73 -0.93 3.78
C ASN A 131 -4.21 -1.01 3.59
N ASN A 132 -3.46 -1.06 4.67
CA ASN A 132 -1.99 -0.99 4.61
C ASN A 132 -1.34 -2.36 4.41
N GLY A 133 -1.88 -3.42 5.01
CA GLY A 133 -1.45 -4.80 4.75
C GLY A 133 -1.76 -5.24 3.33
N GLY A 134 -3.00 -4.96 2.86
CA GLY A 134 -3.35 -5.17 1.47
C GLY A 134 -2.46 -4.37 0.52
N GLY A 135 -2.24 -3.08 0.82
CA GLY A 135 -1.35 -2.24 0.02
C GLY A 135 0.07 -2.77 -0.03
N HIS A 136 0.64 -3.19 1.10
CA HIS A 136 1.98 -3.77 1.12
C HIS A 136 2.06 -5.07 0.30
N TRP A 137 1.10 -5.98 0.48
CA TRP A 137 1.07 -7.24 -0.28
C TRP A 137 0.92 -6.98 -1.78
N ASN A 138 -0.07 -6.19 -2.17
CA ASN A 138 -0.39 -5.89 -3.57
C ASN A 138 0.84 -5.35 -4.31
N HIS A 139 1.53 -4.36 -3.73
CA HIS A 139 2.70 -3.74 -4.34
C HIS A 139 3.92 -4.66 -4.33
N SER A 140 4.11 -5.46 -3.27
CA SER A 140 5.20 -6.46 -3.22
C SER A 140 5.09 -7.48 -4.35
N MET A 141 3.86 -7.84 -4.72
CA MET A 141 3.59 -8.75 -5.83
C MET A 141 3.64 -8.02 -7.17
N TYR A 142 3.15 -6.78 -7.24
CA TYR A 142 3.12 -5.98 -8.47
C TYR A 142 4.53 -5.80 -9.05
N TRP A 143 5.52 -5.50 -8.21
CA TRP A 143 6.92 -5.40 -8.65
C TRP A 143 7.43 -6.71 -9.27
N LYS A 144 7.03 -7.85 -8.76
CA LYS A 144 7.44 -9.18 -9.27
C LYS A 144 6.70 -9.57 -10.56
N TRP A 145 5.47 -9.10 -10.74
CA TRP A 145 4.66 -9.35 -11.93
C TRP A 145 5.05 -8.49 -13.13
N MET A 146 5.99 -7.56 -12.96
CA MET A 146 6.55 -6.77 -14.04
C MET A 146 8.01 -7.09 -14.29
N ALA A 147 8.46 -6.86 -15.52
CA ALA A 147 9.82 -7.03 -15.98
C ALA A 147 10.08 -6.08 -17.15
N PRO A 148 11.35 -5.75 -17.46
CA PRO A 148 11.68 -4.98 -18.65
C PRO A 148 11.09 -5.60 -19.90
N LYS A 149 10.62 -4.75 -20.83
CA LYS A 149 10.00 -5.20 -22.09
C LYS A 149 10.86 -6.26 -22.79
N GLY A 150 10.23 -7.37 -23.13
CA GLY A 150 10.88 -8.49 -23.80
C GLY A 150 11.61 -9.49 -22.88
N SER A 151 11.74 -9.21 -21.57
CA SER A 151 12.37 -10.13 -20.61
C SER A 151 11.39 -10.96 -19.78
N GLY A 152 10.10 -10.61 -19.81
CA GLY A 152 9.05 -11.27 -19.02
C GLY A 152 8.62 -12.65 -19.53
N GLY A 153 9.10 -13.08 -20.68
CA GLY A 153 8.69 -14.36 -21.30
C GLY A 153 7.28 -14.34 -21.89
N THR A 154 6.65 -15.51 -21.93
CA THR A 154 5.29 -15.71 -22.42
C THR A 154 4.52 -16.63 -21.48
N PRO A 155 3.18 -16.68 -21.53
CA PRO A 155 2.41 -17.68 -20.81
C PRO A 155 2.88 -19.09 -21.17
N SER A 156 3.08 -19.95 -20.17
CA SER A 156 3.44 -21.36 -20.39
C SER A 156 2.36 -22.09 -21.18
N PRO A 157 2.65 -23.22 -21.83
CA PRO A 157 1.63 -24.01 -22.50
C PRO A 157 0.44 -24.37 -21.60
N ALA A 158 0.69 -24.68 -20.31
CA ALA A 158 -0.35 -24.99 -19.34
C ALA A 158 -1.23 -23.76 -19.03
N LEU A 159 -0.62 -22.60 -18.76
CA LEU A 159 -1.34 -21.36 -18.52
C LEU A 159 -2.09 -20.92 -19.78
N SER A 160 -1.47 -20.97 -20.96
CA SER A 160 -2.11 -20.64 -22.24
C SER A 160 -3.35 -21.50 -22.50
N ALA A 161 -3.27 -22.80 -22.22
CA ALA A 161 -4.42 -23.70 -22.35
C ALA A 161 -5.54 -23.35 -21.36
N ALA A 162 -5.21 -23.00 -20.12
CA ALA A 162 -6.18 -22.57 -19.13
C ALA A 162 -6.84 -21.25 -19.52
N LEU A 163 -6.06 -20.26 -19.99
CA LEU A 163 -6.57 -18.98 -20.49
C LEU A 163 -7.49 -19.18 -21.70
N ALA A 164 -7.07 -20.01 -22.66
CA ALA A 164 -7.90 -20.34 -23.83
C ALA A 164 -9.20 -21.03 -23.43
N LYS A 165 -9.15 -21.98 -22.52
CA LYS A 165 -10.35 -22.68 -22.01
C LYS A 165 -11.32 -21.73 -21.30
N ALA A 166 -10.82 -20.79 -20.49
CA ALA A 166 -11.66 -19.90 -19.70
C ALA A 166 -12.16 -18.69 -20.50
N PHE A 167 -11.37 -18.18 -21.43
CA PHE A 167 -11.64 -16.89 -22.07
C PHE A 167 -11.74 -16.95 -23.59
N GLY A 168 -11.32 -18.04 -24.24
CA GLY A 168 -11.30 -18.24 -25.69
C GLY A 168 -9.89 -18.22 -26.29
N SER A 169 -9.06 -17.27 -25.87
CA SER A 169 -7.63 -17.13 -26.22
C SER A 169 -6.89 -16.31 -25.20
N VAL A 170 -5.57 -16.21 -25.32
CA VAL A 170 -4.75 -15.31 -24.52
C VAL A 170 -5.09 -13.84 -24.83
N GLU A 171 -5.37 -13.53 -26.07
CA GLU A 171 -5.77 -12.19 -26.52
C GLU A 171 -7.13 -11.81 -25.95
N GLU A 172 -8.12 -12.68 -26.00
CA GLU A 172 -9.43 -12.46 -25.38
C GLU A 172 -9.34 -12.33 -23.86
N PHE A 173 -8.44 -13.09 -23.23
CA PHE A 173 -8.13 -12.88 -21.81
C PHE A 173 -7.66 -11.46 -21.56
N LYS A 174 -6.69 -10.94 -22.33
CA LYS A 174 -6.17 -9.57 -22.16
C LYS A 174 -7.27 -8.53 -22.32
N VAL A 175 -8.16 -8.70 -23.28
CA VAL A 175 -9.33 -7.82 -23.48
C VAL A 175 -10.24 -7.82 -22.25
N LYS A 176 -10.60 -9.00 -21.74
CA LYS A 176 -11.48 -9.15 -20.57
C LYS A 176 -10.81 -8.63 -19.28
N PHE A 177 -9.52 -8.83 -19.12
CA PHE A 177 -8.75 -8.30 -18.00
C PHE A 177 -8.71 -6.77 -18.03
N ALA A 178 -8.43 -6.18 -19.20
CA ALA A 178 -8.46 -4.74 -19.39
C ALA A 178 -9.86 -4.17 -19.10
N ALA A 179 -10.93 -4.84 -19.57
CA ALA A 179 -12.30 -4.45 -19.28
C ALA A 179 -12.61 -4.46 -17.76
N ALA A 180 -12.10 -5.45 -17.01
CA ALA A 180 -12.23 -5.48 -15.55
C ALA A 180 -11.50 -4.31 -14.87
N GLY A 181 -10.31 -3.96 -15.36
CA GLY A 181 -9.53 -2.82 -14.88
C GLY A 181 -10.17 -1.47 -15.19
N VAL A 182 -10.68 -1.29 -16.41
CA VAL A 182 -11.41 -0.07 -16.83
C VAL A 182 -12.71 0.06 -16.04
N GLY A 183 -13.45 -1.04 -15.90
CA GLY A 183 -14.73 -1.08 -15.18
C GLY A 183 -14.59 -0.92 -13.66
N ARG A 184 -13.39 -0.99 -13.10
CA ARG A 184 -13.15 -0.71 -11.68
C ARG A 184 -13.31 0.79 -11.43
N PHE A 185 -14.48 1.19 -10.93
CA PHE A 185 -14.75 2.58 -10.60
C PHE A 185 -13.89 3.03 -9.42
N GLY A 186 -13.20 4.17 -9.59
CA GLY A 186 -12.26 4.69 -8.59
C GLY A 186 -10.94 3.91 -8.53
N SER A 187 -10.37 3.81 -7.34
CA SER A 187 -9.11 3.13 -7.07
C SER A 187 -9.32 1.64 -6.86
N GLY A 188 -8.37 0.83 -7.30
CA GLY A 188 -8.40 -0.60 -7.08
C GLY A 188 -7.44 -1.38 -7.97
N TRP A 189 -7.73 -2.66 -8.16
CA TRP A 189 -6.88 -3.62 -8.85
C TRP A 189 -7.70 -4.52 -9.78
N ALA A 190 -7.11 -4.94 -10.87
CA ALA A 190 -7.60 -6.05 -11.71
C ALA A 190 -6.73 -7.28 -11.46
N TRP A 191 -7.35 -8.46 -11.40
CA TRP A 191 -6.69 -9.71 -11.02
C TRP A 191 -6.97 -10.83 -12.03
N LEU A 192 -5.95 -11.67 -12.27
CA LEU A 192 -6.08 -13.04 -12.73
C LEU A 192 -5.82 -13.96 -11.55
N CYS A 193 -6.75 -14.85 -11.26
CA CYS A 193 -6.68 -15.78 -10.15
C CYS A 193 -6.74 -17.23 -10.62
N LYS A 194 -6.02 -18.13 -9.93
CA LYS A 194 -6.19 -19.58 -10.04
C LYS A 194 -7.28 -20.01 -9.04
N THR A 195 -8.31 -20.66 -9.52
CA THR A 195 -9.42 -21.17 -8.69
C THR A 195 -9.06 -22.53 -8.08
N ALA A 196 -9.84 -22.98 -7.11
CA ALA A 196 -9.55 -24.23 -6.38
C ALA A 196 -9.60 -25.48 -7.27
N ASP A 197 -10.37 -25.44 -8.38
CA ASP A 197 -10.45 -26.50 -9.39
C ASP A 197 -9.35 -26.42 -10.45
N GLY A 198 -8.38 -25.49 -10.30
CA GLY A 198 -7.26 -25.29 -11.22
C GLY A 198 -7.61 -24.49 -12.48
N THR A 199 -8.83 -23.98 -12.60
CA THR A 199 -9.19 -23.04 -13.66
C THR A 199 -8.70 -21.64 -13.35
N VAL A 200 -8.95 -20.68 -14.22
CA VAL A 200 -8.56 -19.28 -14.02
C VAL A 200 -9.77 -18.36 -14.14
N ALA A 201 -9.80 -17.31 -13.33
CA ALA A 201 -10.86 -16.32 -13.28
C ALA A 201 -10.30 -14.90 -13.25
N ILE A 202 -11.04 -13.94 -13.80
CA ILE A 202 -10.75 -12.50 -13.67
C ILE A 202 -11.68 -11.90 -12.62
N CYS A 203 -11.15 -11.06 -11.76
CA CYS A 203 -11.95 -10.20 -10.91
C CYS A 203 -11.30 -8.82 -10.75
N SER A 204 -11.98 -7.91 -10.07
CA SER A 204 -11.42 -6.62 -9.66
C SER A 204 -11.85 -6.28 -8.24
N THR A 205 -10.96 -5.63 -7.50
CA THR A 205 -11.20 -5.23 -6.11
C THR A 205 -11.05 -3.73 -5.95
N ALA A 206 -11.77 -3.16 -4.97
CA ALA A 206 -11.65 -1.75 -4.63
C ALA A 206 -10.45 -1.51 -3.70
N ASN A 207 -9.89 -0.32 -3.77
CA ASN A 207 -8.83 0.16 -2.89
C ASN A 207 -7.64 -0.81 -2.86
N GLN A 208 -7.25 -1.28 -1.65
CA GLN A 208 -6.14 -2.22 -1.48
C GLN A 208 -6.63 -3.64 -1.11
N ASP A 209 -7.91 -3.91 -1.26
CA ASP A 209 -8.42 -5.28 -1.12
C ASP A 209 -7.80 -6.19 -2.17
N ASN A 210 -7.58 -7.45 -1.81
CA ASN A 210 -7.04 -8.45 -2.73
C ASN A 210 -7.74 -9.81 -2.53
N PRO A 211 -7.62 -10.73 -3.50
CA PRO A 211 -8.30 -12.03 -3.47
C PRO A 211 -7.91 -12.97 -2.33
N LEU A 212 -6.82 -12.70 -1.58
CA LEU A 212 -6.46 -13.46 -0.38
C LEU A 212 -7.40 -13.16 0.79
N MET A 213 -8.03 -11.98 0.81
CA MET A 213 -8.92 -11.50 1.89
C MET A 213 -10.29 -12.18 1.85
N LYS A 214 -10.33 -13.48 2.15
CA LYS A 214 -11.57 -14.28 2.14
C LYS A 214 -12.64 -13.69 3.06
N GLY A 215 -13.89 -13.66 2.57
CA GLY A 215 -15.02 -13.05 3.27
C GLY A 215 -15.05 -11.51 3.20
N ILE A 216 -14.06 -10.89 2.56
CA ILE A 216 -14.06 -9.48 2.12
C ILE A 216 -14.10 -9.43 0.59
N VAL A 217 -13.31 -10.32 -0.04
CA VAL A 217 -13.29 -10.51 -1.49
C VAL A 217 -13.63 -11.98 -1.77
N ASP A 218 -14.81 -12.21 -2.33
CA ASP A 218 -15.30 -13.55 -2.62
C ASP A 218 -15.18 -13.89 -4.10
N GLY A 219 -15.03 -15.18 -4.40
CA GLY A 219 -15.22 -15.76 -5.74
C GLY A 219 -14.05 -15.65 -6.72
N CYS A 220 -12.90 -15.06 -6.31
CA CYS A 220 -11.78 -14.92 -7.26
C CYS A 220 -10.83 -16.13 -7.29
N GLY A 221 -10.43 -16.65 -6.15
CA GLY A 221 -9.35 -17.65 -6.05
C GLY A 221 -8.02 -17.05 -5.58
N THR A 222 -6.90 -17.76 -5.84
CA THR A 222 -5.56 -17.28 -5.49
C THR A 222 -5.01 -16.38 -6.60
N PRO A 223 -4.64 -15.13 -6.33
CA PRO A 223 -4.13 -14.22 -7.34
C PRO A 223 -2.76 -14.67 -7.87
N ILE A 224 -2.63 -14.72 -9.19
CA ILE A 224 -1.39 -15.07 -9.90
C ILE A 224 -0.87 -13.91 -10.75
N LEU A 225 -1.70 -12.91 -11.02
CA LEU A 225 -1.35 -11.65 -11.69
C LEU A 225 -2.28 -10.55 -11.18
N GLY A 226 -1.75 -9.37 -10.95
CA GLY A 226 -2.50 -8.17 -10.58
C GLY A 226 -1.98 -6.93 -11.28
N CYS A 227 -2.90 -6.06 -11.70
CA CYS A 227 -2.58 -4.75 -12.24
C CYS A 227 -3.18 -3.66 -11.35
N ASP A 228 -2.35 -2.72 -10.93
CA ASP A 228 -2.77 -1.54 -10.19
C ASP A 228 -3.50 -0.57 -11.12
N VAL A 229 -4.75 -0.24 -10.78
CA VAL A 229 -5.54 0.76 -11.51
C VAL A 229 -5.87 1.99 -10.65
N TRP A 230 -5.17 2.17 -9.54
CA TRP A 230 -5.09 3.46 -8.87
C TRP A 230 -4.47 4.48 -9.81
N GLU A 231 -4.94 5.72 -9.80
CA GLU A 231 -4.42 6.76 -10.70
C GLU A 231 -2.91 7.01 -10.49
N HIS A 232 -2.40 6.87 -9.27
CA HIS A 232 -0.98 7.03 -8.99
C HIS A 232 -0.08 6.06 -9.77
N ALA A 233 -0.61 4.93 -10.25
CA ALA A 233 0.16 3.95 -11.01
C ALA A 233 0.41 4.37 -12.47
N TYR A 234 -0.36 5.34 -13.01
CA TYR A 234 -0.31 5.67 -14.43
C TYR A 234 -0.51 7.14 -14.77
N TYR A 235 -0.92 8.00 -13.82
CA TYR A 235 -1.40 9.36 -14.13
C TYR A 235 -0.33 10.26 -14.74
N LEU A 236 0.94 10.14 -14.33
CA LEU A 236 2.02 10.99 -14.86
C LEU A 236 2.21 10.79 -16.37
N HIS A 237 2.06 9.57 -16.85
CA HIS A 237 2.26 9.23 -18.27
C HIS A 237 0.96 9.21 -19.09
N TYR A 238 -0.13 8.67 -18.51
CA TYR A 238 -1.39 8.45 -19.21
C TYR A 238 -2.52 9.40 -18.82
N GLN A 239 -2.39 10.17 -17.76
CA GLN A 239 -3.43 11.02 -17.17
C GLN A 239 -4.72 10.20 -16.93
N ASN A 240 -5.86 10.65 -17.48
CA ASN A 240 -7.14 9.96 -17.34
C ASN A 240 -7.31 8.76 -18.29
N ARG A 241 -6.32 8.44 -19.14
CA ARG A 241 -6.42 7.38 -20.15
C ARG A 241 -6.05 6.01 -19.58
N ARG A 242 -6.79 5.56 -18.57
CA ARG A 242 -6.60 4.21 -17.99
C ARG A 242 -6.64 3.08 -19.03
N PRO A 243 -7.51 3.11 -20.09
CA PRO A 243 -7.47 2.08 -21.14
C PRO A 243 -6.12 2.00 -21.85
N ASP A 244 -5.46 3.14 -22.13
CA ASP A 244 -4.16 3.17 -22.84
C ASP A 244 -3.07 2.56 -21.94
N TYR A 245 -3.07 2.88 -20.65
CA TYR A 245 -2.18 2.26 -19.66
C TYR A 245 -2.35 0.74 -19.63
N LEU A 246 -3.58 0.25 -19.51
CA LEU A 246 -3.87 -1.18 -19.44
C LEU A 246 -3.48 -1.90 -20.75
N ALA A 247 -3.61 -1.24 -21.90
CA ALA A 247 -3.18 -1.79 -23.18
C ALA A 247 -1.65 -1.88 -23.27
N ALA A 248 -0.93 -0.85 -22.81
CA ALA A 248 0.53 -0.82 -22.82
C ALA A 248 1.16 -1.73 -21.76
N TRP A 249 0.49 -1.92 -20.61
CA TRP A 249 1.02 -2.68 -19.48
C TRP A 249 1.42 -4.12 -19.81
N TRP A 250 0.78 -4.74 -20.82
CA TRP A 250 1.14 -6.09 -21.26
C TRP A 250 2.58 -6.21 -21.78
N ASP A 251 3.19 -5.12 -22.20
CA ASP A 251 4.58 -5.09 -22.66
C ASP A 251 5.59 -5.36 -21.53
N VAL A 252 5.18 -5.11 -20.29
CA VAL A 252 6.02 -5.25 -19.10
C VAL A 252 5.57 -6.37 -18.15
N VAL A 253 4.59 -7.17 -18.54
CA VAL A 253 4.17 -8.33 -17.72
C VAL A 253 5.26 -9.39 -17.65
N ASN A 254 5.60 -9.80 -16.43
CA ASN A 254 6.53 -10.89 -16.15
C ASN A 254 5.79 -12.24 -16.15
N TRP A 255 5.59 -12.81 -17.34
CA TRP A 255 4.94 -14.10 -17.49
C TRP A 255 5.69 -15.24 -16.80
N ASN A 256 7.02 -15.13 -16.64
CA ASN A 256 7.79 -16.13 -15.89
C ASN A 256 7.33 -16.23 -14.43
N ALA A 257 7.09 -15.07 -13.78
CA ALA A 257 6.55 -15.03 -12.43
C ALA A 257 5.11 -15.56 -12.37
N VAL A 258 4.28 -15.19 -13.33
CA VAL A 258 2.88 -15.66 -13.43
C VAL A 258 2.84 -17.18 -13.62
N ASN A 259 3.67 -17.72 -14.50
CA ASN A 259 3.78 -19.17 -14.75
C ASN A 259 4.16 -19.93 -13.47
N ALA A 260 5.12 -19.40 -12.69
CA ALA A 260 5.54 -20.01 -11.43
C ALA A 260 4.42 -20.06 -10.38
N LEU A 261 3.55 -19.04 -10.35
CA LEU A 261 2.40 -19.01 -9.44
C LEU A 261 1.22 -19.86 -9.95
N TYR A 262 1.13 -20.09 -11.26
CA TYR A 262 0.10 -20.95 -11.83
C TYR A 262 0.44 -22.44 -11.70
N ALA A 263 1.72 -22.82 -11.73
CA ALA A 263 2.15 -24.20 -11.57
C ALA A 263 1.70 -24.83 -10.24
#